data_4c862e364e6bd0fe5a7ee71c3b6bf453
#
_entry.id   4c862e364e6bd0fe5a7ee71c3b6bf453
#
_cell.length_a   1.000
_cell.length_b   1.000
_cell.length_c   1.000
_cell.angle_alpha   90.00
_cell.angle_beta   90.00
_cell.angle_gamma   90.00
#
_symmetry.space_group_name_H-M   'P 1'
#
loop_
_entity.id
_entity.type
_entity.pdbx_description
1 polymer ?
#
loop_
_entity_poly.entity_id
_entity_poly.type
_entity_poly.pdbx_seq_one_letter_code
_entity_poly.pdbx_strand_id
1 'polypeptide(L)'
;MTNKFKLFIMMMVASLPAAAQDKLSLIESRLEKAPVQEKVYLHLDNNCYYKGDDIWYKAYVVRADDNMYTDMSRLLYVELVSPDGMLVERQTVVVNANGNGEGSFVLTDSLYSGFYEIRAYTRWMMNFCVTEHPSNRQSRELFYNRQMASDFFRLYGTVHSRVFPVYERPDEKGEYAQKYIVNRPKSRIPKELQERLRVTFYPEGGHLIAGTKATVAFEALDEEGQQVDIKGTAAGKTIATEHEGRGRFTIDVPDNGNLKATFLFEGKEYDFKLPNIERFGCALHLTDDKQKAVAQLHIRGAQLNADYAVAVLSQGVLKDFQRFRPDSKGQAEVTINKGELPSGVSDLIVIDPEGQPMADRLFFVRNFDYEQQLITVSADSIDYSP
;
A
#
# COMPACT_ATOMS: atom_id res chain seq x y z
N MET A 1 -0.11 -6.26 -0.16
CA MET A 1 -0.77 -5.95 -1.46
C MET A 1 -0.80 -7.13 -2.42
N THR A 2 0.09 -8.07 -2.32
CA THR A 2 0.35 -9.16 -3.26
C THR A 2 -0.75 -10.21 -3.46
N ASN A 3 -1.50 -10.57 -2.42
CA ASN A 3 -2.52 -11.63 -2.57
C ASN A 3 -3.83 -11.16 -3.25
N LYS A 4 -4.10 -9.87 -3.29
CA LYS A 4 -5.40 -9.33 -3.71
C LYS A 4 -5.51 -9.21 -5.23
N PHE A 5 -4.43 -8.81 -5.88
CA PHE A 5 -4.39 -8.73 -7.34
C PHE A 5 -4.26 -10.12 -7.98
N LYS A 6 -3.52 -11.05 -7.33
CA LYS A 6 -3.46 -12.46 -7.73
C LYS A 6 -4.85 -13.10 -7.75
N LEU A 7 -5.72 -12.76 -6.79
CA LEU A 7 -7.09 -13.28 -6.73
C LEU A 7 -7.97 -12.72 -7.86
N PHE A 8 -7.78 -11.47 -8.26
CA PHE A 8 -8.54 -10.86 -9.37
C PHE A 8 -8.19 -11.51 -10.71
N ILE A 9 -6.90 -11.73 -10.99
CA ILE A 9 -6.46 -12.46 -12.20
C ILE A 9 -6.89 -13.93 -12.13
N MET A 10 -6.80 -14.57 -10.95
CA MET A 10 -7.18 -15.97 -10.75
C MET A 10 -8.68 -16.22 -10.94
N MET A 11 -9.56 -15.32 -10.50
CA MET A 11 -11.00 -15.39 -10.76
C MET A 11 -11.35 -15.22 -12.24
N MET A 12 -10.50 -14.53 -13.02
CA MET A 12 -10.70 -14.38 -14.45
C MET A 12 -10.40 -15.66 -15.25
N VAL A 13 -9.58 -16.57 -14.75
CA VAL A 13 -9.11 -17.77 -15.49
C VAL A 13 -10.00 -18.99 -15.26
N ALA A 14 -10.74 -19.07 -14.16
CA ALA A 14 -11.38 -20.31 -13.70
C ALA A 14 -12.64 -20.78 -14.45
N SER A 15 -13.11 -20.13 -15.55
CA SER A 15 -14.45 -20.40 -16.10
C SER A 15 -14.60 -20.60 -17.60
N LEU A 16 -13.60 -21.15 -18.34
CA LEU A 16 -13.82 -21.47 -19.76
C LEU A 16 -13.33 -22.86 -20.14
N PRO A 17 -14.09 -23.60 -21.01
CA PRO A 17 -13.68 -24.90 -21.52
C PRO A 17 -12.49 -24.78 -22.49
N ALA A 18 -11.58 -25.76 -22.41
CA ALA A 18 -10.35 -25.85 -23.15
C ALA A 18 -10.56 -26.04 -24.67
N ALA A 19 -10.63 -24.96 -25.41
CA ALA A 19 -10.12 -24.94 -26.78
C ALA A 19 -8.74 -24.26 -26.71
N ALA A 20 -7.81 -24.65 -27.59
CA ALA A 20 -6.41 -24.20 -27.57
C ALA A 20 -6.25 -22.70 -27.84
N GLN A 21 -6.83 -21.88 -26.99
CA GLN A 21 -6.72 -20.44 -27.00
C GLN A 21 -5.50 -20.07 -26.19
N ASP A 22 -4.62 -19.29 -26.78
CA ASP A 22 -3.45 -18.73 -26.09
C ASP A 22 -3.90 -17.97 -24.85
N LYS A 23 -3.60 -18.51 -23.67
CA LYS A 23 -4.05 -17.96 -22.38
C LYS A 23 -3.53 -16.56 -22.13
N LEU A 24 -2.33 -16.25 -22.61
CA LEU A 24 -1.74 -14.92 -22.48
C LEU A 24 -2.53 -13.89 -23.31
N SER A 25 -2.93 -14.23 -24.55
CA SER A 25 -3.81 -13.36 -25.35
C SER A 25 -5.16 -13.10 -24.67
N LEU A 26 -5.70 -14.11 -24.01
CA LEU A 26 -6.96 -13.96 -23.27
C LEU A 26 -6.80 -13.00 -22.11
N ILE A 27 -5.70 -13.08 -21.37
CA ILE A 27 -5.41 -12.21 -20.23
C ILE A 27 -5.17 -10.79 -20.71
N GLU A 28 -4.34 -10.59 -21.73
CA GLU A 28 -4.10 -9.30 -22.37
C GLU A 28 -5.42 -8.63 -22.74
N SER A 29 -6.25 -9.34 -23.52
CA SER A 29 -7.57 -8.82 -23.92
C SER A 29 -8.52 -8.48 -22.76
N ARG A 30 -8.41 -9.20 -21.64
CA ARG A 30 -9.20 -8.92 -20.43
C ARG A 30 -8.68 -7.71 -19.67
N LEU A 31 -7.36 -7.58 -19.57
CA LEU A 31 -6.72 -6.44 -18.92
C LEU A 31 -6.97 -5.15 -19.72
N GLU A 32 -6.94 -5.20 -21.07
CA GLU A 32 -7.30 -4.08 -21.94
C GLU A 32 -8.75 -3.61 -21.75
N LYS A 33 -9.65 -4.55 -21.44
CA LYS A 33 -11.08 -4.27 -21.21
C LYS A 33 -11.42 -4.06 -19.76
N ALA A 34 -10.42 -4.02 -18.86
CA ALA A 34 -10.67 -3.80 -17.45
C ALA A 34 -11.36 -2.45 -17.23
N PRO A 35 -12.42 -2.40 -16.41
CA PRO A 35 -13.14 -1.15 -16.18
C PRO A 35 -12.24 -0.16 -15.44
N VAL A 36 -12.33 1.10 -15.85
CA VAL A 36 -11.61 2.20 -15.20
C VAL A 36 -12.06 2.31 -13.74
N GLN A 37 -11.10 2.46 -12.85
CA GLN A 37 -11.33 2.68 -11.43
C GLN A 37 -11.49 4.17 -11.13
N GLU A 38 -12.17 4.47 -10.03
CA GLU A 38 -12.18 5.80 -9.43
C GLU A 38 -11.20 5.85 -8.27
N LYS A 39 -10.70 7.04 -7.99
CA LYS A 39 -9.99 7.34 -6.74
C LYS A 39 -10.49 8.65 -6.15
N VAL A 40 -10.37 8.75 -4.83
CA VAL A 40 -10.76 9.92 -4.06
C VAL A 40 -9.52 10.50 -3.40
N TYR A 41 -9.46 11.82 -3.37
CA TYR A 41 -8.55 12.58 -2.53
C TYR A 41 -9.36 13.52 -1.64
N LEU A 42 -9.05 13.52 -0.33
CA LEU A 42 -9.61 14.49 0.61
C LEU A 42 -8.55 15.53 0.97
N HIS A 43 -8.89 16.77 0.76
CA HIS A 43 -8.14 17.90 1.27
C HIS A 43 -8.81 18.36 2.56
N LEU A 44 -8.12 18.22 3.67
CA LEU A 44 -8.56 18.69 4.99
C LEU A 44 -7.96 20.06 5.26
N ASP A 45 -8.69 20.88 6.00
CA ASP A 45 -8.25 22.23 6.40
C ASP A 45 -7.07 22.21 7.38
N ASN A 46 -6.86 21.10 8.12
CA ASN A 46 -5.72 20.96 9.03
C ASN A 46 -5.13 19.51 9.02
N ASN A 47 -3.98 19.36 9.68
CA ASN A 47 -3.30 18.09 9.90
C ASN A 47 -3.56 17.50 11.29
N CYS A 48 -4.05 18.29 12.21
CA CYS A 48 -4.40 17.91 13.58
C CYS A 48 -5.55 18.80 14.05
N TYR A 49 -6.28 18.33 15.04
CA TYR A 49 -7.45 19.00 15.58
C TYR A 49 -7.48 18.91 17.10
N TYR A 50 -8.30 19.74 17.73
CA TYR A 50 -8.67 19.63 19.12
C TYR A 50 -10.14 19.22 19.26
N LYS A 51 -10.50 18.63 20.38
CA LYS A 51 -11.91 18.38 20.70
C LYS A 51 -12.67 19.73 20.66
N GLY A 52 -13.84 19.71 20.04
CA GLY A 52 -14.65 20.90 19.80
C GLY A 52 -14.31 21.65 18.49
N ASP A 53 -13.31 21.21 17.73
CA ASP A 53 -13.05 21.77 16.40
C ASP A 53 -13.97 21.13 15.35
N ASP A 54 -14.11 21.82 14.21
CA ASP A 54 -14.72 21.28 13.00
C ASP A 54 -13.63 20.86 12.03
N ILE A 55 -13.79 19.68 11.47
CA ILE A 55 -12.95 19.19 10.36
C ILE A 55 -13.63 19.57 9.05
N TRP A 56 -13.09 20.53 8.33
CA TRP A 56 -13.58 20.84 6.99
C TRP A 56 -12.82 20.05 5.94
N TYR A 57 -13.56 19.52 4.96
CA TYR A 57 -12.93 18.81 3.87
C TYR A 57 -13.51 19.19 2.52
N LYS A 58 -12.63 19.13 1.52
CA LYS A 58 -12.98 19.12 0.11
C LYS A 58 -12.53 17.79 -0.51
N ALA A 59 -13.46 17.14 -1.19
CA ALA A 59 -13.22 15.88 -1.86
C ALA A 59 -13.05 16.09 -3.35
N TYR A 60 -12.15 15.33 -3.94
CA TYR A 60 -11.93 15.24 -5.38
C TYR A 60 -12.08 13.79 -5.79
N VAL A 61 -13.04 13.51 -6.66
CA VAL A 61 -13.29 12.17 -7.20
C VAL A 61 -12.93 12.18 -8.67
N VAL A 62 -11.95 11.37 -9.02
CA VAL A 62 -11.39 11.34 -10.36
C VAL A 62 -11.27 9.91 -10.88
N ARG A 63 -11.16 9.76 -12.18
CA ARG A 63 -10.75 8.51 -12.79
C ARG A 63 -9.30 8.19 -12.36
N ALA A 64 -9.03 6.96 -12.02
CA ALA A 64 -7.75 6.59 -11.45
C ALA A 64 -6.61 6.57 -12.48
N ASP A 65 -6.93 6.33 -13.76
CA ASP A 65 -5.98 6.15 -14.86
C ASP A 65 -5.41 7.46 -15.41
N ASP A 66 -6.21 8.53 -15.43
CA ASP A 66 -5.83 9.79 -16.08
C ASP A 66 -6.04 11.04 -15.21
N ASN A 67 -6.58 10.88 -13.99
CA ASN A 67 -6.95 11.95 -13.05
C ASN A 67 -8.03 12.93 -13.58
N MET A 68 -8.72 12.57 -14.63
CA MET A 68 -9.84 13.37 -15.13
C MET A 68 -11.06 13.21 -14.23
N TYR A 69 -11.94 14.20 -14.27
CA TYR A 69 -13.17 14.15 -13.48
C TYR A 69 -14.00 12.92 -13.82
N THR A 70 -14.55 12.30 -12.77
CA THR A 70 -15.41 11.13 -12.95
C THR A 70 -16.82 11.55 -13.36
N ASP A 71 -17.44 10.76 -14.21
CA ASP A 71 -18.87 10.79 -14.51
C ASP A 71 -19.60 9.53 -14.03
N MET A 72 -18.86 8.58 -13.44
CA MET A 72 -19.38 7.27 -13.02
C MET A 72 -20.14 7.34 -11.70
N SER A 73 -19.65 8.10 -10.73
CA SER A 73 -20.26 8.21 -9.40
C SER A 73 -20.73 9.62 -9.09
N ARG A 74 -21.95 9.73 -8.56
CA ARG A 74 -22.56 10.99 -8.11
C ARG A 74 -22.64 11.14 -6.61
N LEU A 75 -22.31 10.09 -5.88
CA LEU A 75 -22.35 10.05 -4.42
C LEU A 75 -21.01 9.54 -3.89
N LEU A 76 -20.47 10.29 -2.95
CA LEU A 76 -19.29 9.98 -2.17
C LEU A 76 -19.72 9.69 -0.73
N TYR A 77 -19.22 8.62 -0.16
CA TYR A 77 -19.35 8.32 1.26
C TYR A 77 -18.08 8.76 1.97
N VAL A 78 -18.25 9.57 3.01
CA VAL A 78 -17.15 10.04 3.86
C VAL A 78 -17.46 9.62 5.29
N GLU A 79 -16.53 8.94 5.93
CA GLU A 79 -16.69 8.36 7.26
C GLU A 79 -15.61 8.88 8.19
N LEU A 80 -16.00 9.30 9.38
CA LEU A 80 -15.11 9.58 10.49
C LEU A 80 -15.11 8.37 11.44
N VAL A 81 -13.93 7.86 11.76
CA VAL A 81 -13.74 6.68 12.60
C VAL A 81 -12.86 7.05 13.79
N SER A 82 -13.30 6.65 14.98
CA SER A 82 -12.59 6.93 16.23
C SER A 82 -11.35 6.03 16.41
N PRO A 83 -10.46 6.34 17.37
CA PRO A 83 -9.24 5.57 17.62
C PRO A 83 -9.46 4.10 17.96
N ASP A 84 -10.63 3.75 18.46
CA ASP A 84 -11.04 2.36 18.76
C ASP A 84 -11.73 1.65 17.59
N GLY A 85 -11.75 2.28 16.40
CA GLY A 85 -12.33 1.71 15.20
C GLY A 85 -13.85 1.81 15.09
N MET A 86 -14.50 2.61 15.94
CA MET A 86 -15.94 2.83 15.88
C MET A 86 -16.27 3.92 14.86
N LEU A 87 -17.31 3.70 14.08
CA LEU A 87 -17.85 4.72 13.18
C LEU A 87 -18.49 5.83 14.02
N VAL A 88 -17.93 7.04 13.95
CA VAL A 88 -18.47 8.24 14.62
C VAL A 88 -19.62 8.79 13.78
N GLU A 89 -19.38 9.03 12.50
CA GLU A 89 -20.36 9.59 11.58
C GLU A 89 -20.06 9.14 10.15
N ARG A 90 -21.13 8.99 9.34
CA ARG A 90 -21.05 8.80 7.89
C ARG A 90 -21.85 9.87 7.20
N GLN A 91 -21.21 10.56 6.27
CA GLN A 91 -21.86 11.54 5.39
C GLN A 91 -21.97 11.00 3.97
N THR A 92 -23.06 11.36 3.30
CA THR A 92 -23.25 11.11 1.87
C THR A 92 -23.19 12.45 1.15
N VAL A 93 -22.15 12.63 0.37
CA VAL A 93 -21.83 13.90 -0.31
C VAL A 93 -22.14 13.79 -1.78
N VAL A 94 -22.79 14.80 -2.33
CA VAL A 94 -23.05 14.88 -3.78
C VAL A 94 -21.77 15.31 -4.49
N VAL A 95 -21.35 14.52 -5.47
CA VAL A 95 -20.23 14.85 -6.36
C VAL A 95 -20.77 15.65 -7.53
N ASN A 96 -20.29 16.89 -7.70
CA ASN A 96 -20.68 17.76 -8.80
C ASN A 96 -20.05 17.35 -10.14
N ALA A 97 -20.37 18.04 -11.22
CA ALA A 97 -19.87 17.72 -12.57
C ALA A 97 -18.34 17.85 -12.70
N ASN A 98 -17.69 18.57 -11.80
CA ASN A 98 -16.24 18.73 -11.74
C ASN A 98 -15.57 17.74 -10.77
N GLY A 99 -16.25 16.66 -10.40
CA GLY A 99 -15.72 15.64 -9.50
C GLY A 99 -15.54 16.10 -8.04
N ASN A 100 -16.12 17.24 -7.64
CA ASN A 100 -15.91 17.83 -6.33
C ASN A 100 -17.09 17.59 -5.38
N GLY A 101 -16.80 17.42 -4.12
CA GLY A 101 -17.74 17.42 -3.00
C GLY A 101 -17.11 18.07 -1.79
N GLU A 102 -17.93 18.49 -0.82
CA GLU A 102 -17.47 19.15 0.40
C GLU A 102 -18.33 18.79 1.58
N GLY A 103 -17.79 18.93 2.78
CA GLY A 103 -18.49 18.70 4.03
C GLY A 103 -17.63 18.99 5.25
N SER A 104 -18.19 18.73 6.42
CA SER A 104 -17.48 18.91 7.69
C SER A 104 -17.95 17.91 8.74
N PHE A 105 -17.05 17.56 9.66
CA PHE A 105 -17.37 16.80 10.88
C PHE A 105 -17.13 17.65 12.11
N VAL A 106 -18.04 17.59 13.07
CA VAL A 106 -17.90 18.26 14.35
C VAL A 106 -17.28 17.31 15.37
N LEU A 107 -16.13 17.68 15.92
CA LEU A 107 -15.48 16.93 16.99
C LEU A 107 -16.08 17.35 18.34
N THR A 108 -17.18 16.71 18.72
CA THR A 108 -17.85 17.04 19.99
C THR A 108 -16.98 16.73 21.20
N ASP A 109 -17.22 17.41 22.32
CA ASP A 109 -16.51 17.20 23.58
C ASP A 109 -16.71 15.78 24.17
N SER A 110 -17.75 15.07 23.74
CA SER A 110 -18.01 13.69 24.15
C SER A 110 -17.06 12.67 23.50
N LEU A 111 -16.39 13.05 22.44
CA LEU A 111 -15.34 12.23 21.81
C LEU A 111 -14.09 12.28 22.67
N TYR A 112 -13.29 11.23 22.64
CA TYR A 112 -12.02 11.21 23.33
C TYR A 112 -10.87 11.53 22.38
N SER A 113 -9.77 12.03 22.92
CA SER A 113 -8.56 12.33 22.16
C SER A 113 -7.89 11.05 21.66
N GLY A 114 -7.13 11.17 20.58
CA GLY A 114 -6.42 10.06 19.99
C GLY A 114 -6.30 10.20 18.48
N PHE A 115 -5.90 9.10 17.80
CA PHE A 115 -5.77 9.09 16.35
C PHE A 115 -7.09 8.67 15.70
N TYR A 116 -7.70 9.61 15.00
CA TYR A 116 -8.90 9.39 14.19
C TYR A 116 -8.54 9.08 12.76
N GLU A 117 -9.45 8.44 12.06
CA GLU A 117 -9.33 8.20 10.63
C GLU A 117 -10.53 8.76 9.88
N ILE A 118 -10.27 9.45 8.78
CA ILE A 118 -11.28 9.81 7.79
C ILE A 118 -11.10 8.94 6.56
N ARG A 119 -12.21 8.33 6.09
CA ARG A 119 -12.25 7.50 4.89
C ARG A 119 -13.19 8.09 3.87
N ALA A 120 -12.85 7.95 2.60
CA ALA A 120 -13.76 8.35 1.53
C ALA A 120 -13.76 7.34 0.38
N TYR A 121 -14.92 7.01 -0.13
CA TYR A 121 -15.10 6.05 -1.21
C TYR A 121 -16.41 6.25 -1.96
N THR A 122 -16.43 5.84 -3.23
CA THR A 122 -17.66 5.67 -4.00
C THR A 122 -18.09 4.20 -3.99
N ARG A 123 -19.33 3.91 -4.33
CA ARG A 123 -19.77 2.51 -4.50
C ARG A 123 -19.03 1.81 -5.64
N TRP A 124 -18.64 2.55 -6.68
CA TRP A 124 -17.86 2.03 -7.79
C TRP A 124 -16.51 1.50 -7.33
N MET A 125 -15.80 2.24 -6.48
CA MET A 125 -14.53 1.83 -5.90
C MET A 125 -14.63 0.50 -5.14
N MET A 126 -15.76 0.21 -4.51
CA MET A 126 -15.96 -1.02 -3.73
C MET A 126 -15.97 -2.29 -4.60
N ASN A 127 -16.18 -2.18 -5.93
CA ASN A 127 -16.08 -3.32 -6.83
C ASN A 127 -14.64 -3.84 -6.98
N PHE A 128 -13.66 -3.03 -6.65
CA PHE A 128 -12.23 -3.32 -6.76
C PHE A 128 -11.58 -3.59 -5.40
N CYS A 129 -12.33 -3.46 -4.32
CA CYS A 129 -11.90 -3.82 -2.98
C CYS A 129 -11.98 -5.34 -2.81
N VAL A 130 -10.83 -5.99 -2.61
CA VAL A 130 -10.86 -7.35 -2.09
C VAL A 130 -11.10 -7.25 -0.59
N THR A 131 -12.32 -7.52 -0.18
CA THR A 131 -12.66 -7.75 1.21
C THR A 131 -12.17 -9.13 1.61
N GLU A 132 -10.92 -9.25 2.01
CA GLU A 132 -10.60 -10.33 2.93
C GLU A 132 -11.35 -9.99 4.22
N HIS A 133 -12.42 -10.70 4.51
CA HIS A 133 -12.95 -10.70 5.85
C HIS A 133 -11.82 -11.20 6.75
N PRO A 134 -11.26 -10.37 7.63
CA PRO A 134 -10.31 -10.88 8.59
C PRO A 134 -11.06 -11.93 9.38
N SER A 135 -10.79 -13.20 9.10
CA SER A 135 -11.28 -14.33 9.86
C SER A 135 -10.80 -14.27 11.32
N ASN A 136 -9.88 -13.36 11.62
CA ASN A 136 -9.32 -13.11 12.92
C ASN A 136 -10.02 -11.94 13.59
N ARG A 137 -10.79 -12.24 14.62
CA ARG A 137 -11.34 -11.24 15.55
C ARG A 137 -10.30 -10.35 16.22
N GLN A 138 -9.03 -10.70 16.14
CA GLN A 138 -7.87 -9.92 16.60
C GLN A 138 -7.71 -8.59 15.85
N SER A 139 -8.21 -8.48 14.62
CA SER A 139 -8.19 -7.23 13.86
C SER A 139 -9.12 -6.13 14.40
N ARG A 140 -9.90 -6.42 15.45
CA ARG A 140 -10.72 -5.44 16.18
C ARG A 140 -10.07 -4.99 17.49
N GLU A 141 -8.81 -5.27 17.69
CA GLU A 141 -8.08 -4.65 18.78
C GLU A 141 -7.97 -3.16 18.54
N LEU A 142 -8.14 -2.44 19.59
CA LEU A 142 -8.34 -1.01 19.65
C LEU A 142 -7.06 -0.28 19.20
N PHE A 143 -7.22 0.67 18.30
CA PHE A 143 -6.12 1.45 17.75
C PHE A 143 -5.80 2.60 18.67
N TYR A 144 -4.68 2.57 19.30
CA TYR A 144 -4.21 3.66 20.15
C TYR A 144 -3.02 4.41 19.54
N ASN A 145 -2.63 4.06 18.33
CA ASN A 145 -1.64 4.82 17.59
C ASN A 145 -1.97 4.88 16.10
N ARG A 146 -1.32 5.82 15.40
CA ARG A 146 -1.51 6.09 13.98
C ARG A 146 -1.24 4.85 13.09
N GLN A 147 -0.20 4.10 13.44
CA GLN A 147 0.22 2.95 12.62
C GLN A 147 -0.81 1.82 12.68
N MET A 148 -1.32 1.52 13.88
CA MET A 148 -2.33 0.47 14.03
C MET A 148 -3.63 0.80 13.32
N ALA A 149 -4.09 2.06 13.41
CA ALA A 149 -5.25 2.53 12.66
C ALA A 149 -5.02 2.39 11.15
N SER A 150 -3.89 2.87 10.65
CA SER A 150 -3.52 2.77 9.24
C SER A 150 -3.47 1.33 8.76
N ASP A 151 -2.90 0.41 9.51
CA ASP A 151 -2.79 -1.01 9.15
C ASP A 151 -4.15 -1.70 9.09
N PHE A 152 -5.04 -1.41 10.02
CA PHE A 152 -6.40 -1.97 10.03
C PHE A 152 -7.17 -1.60 8.75
N PHE A 153 -7.06 -0.35 8.32
CA PHE A 153 -7.83 0.14 7.18
C PHE A 153 -7.16 -0.09 5.83
N ARG A 154 -5.90 -0.53 5.79
CA ARG A 154 -5.24 -1.04 4.56
C ARG A 154 -5.94 -2.24 3.93
N LEU A 155 -6.86 -2.88 4.63
CA LEU A 155 -7.73 -3.93 4.07
C LEU A 155 -8.60 -3.40 2.92
N TYR A 156 -8.85 -2.10 2.87
CA TYR A 156 -9.59 -1.42 1.81
C TYR A 156 -8.64 -0.64 0.89
N GLY A 157 -7.79 -1.37 0.15
CA GLY A 157 -6.70 -0.79 -0.64
C GLY A 157 -7.10 0.24 -1.70
N THR A 158 -8.39 0.36 -2.05
CA THR A 158 -8.92 1.35 -2.99
C THR A 158 -9.61 2.53 -2.30
N VAL A 159 -9.87 2.44 -0.99
CA VAL A 159 -10.51 3.51 -0.22
C VAL A 159 -9.49 4.55 0.18
N HIS A 160 -9.78 5.83 -0.03
CA HIS A 160 -8.96 6.90 0.52
C HIS A 160 -9.05 6.89 2.04
N SER A 161 -7.90 6.89 2.70
CA SER A 161 -7.81 6.90 4.16
C SER A 161 -6.71 7.85 4.62
N ARG A 162 -7.02 8.64 5.63
CA ARG A 162 -6.07 9.51 6.29
C ARG A 162 -6.26 9.47 7.80
N VAL A 163 -5.17 9.19 8.52
CA VAL A 163 -5.13 9.20 9.98
C VAL A 163 -4.53 10.51 10.46
N PHE A 164 -5.14 11.11 11.49
CA PHE A 164 -4.71 12.38 12.08
C PHE A 164 -5.00 12.38 13.60
N PRO A 165 -4.21 13.14 14.39
CA PRO A 165 -4.44 13.26 15.83
C PRO A 165 -5.53 14.26 16.14
N VAL A 166 -6.34 13.93 17.18
CA VAL A 166 -7.26 14.82 17.87
C VAL A 166 -6.79 14.94 19.31
N TYR A 167 -6.46 16.16 19.73
CA TYR A 167 -5.92 16.47 21.04
C TYR A 167 -7.02 16.94 22.02
N GLU A 168 -6.75 16.81 23.30
CA GLU A 168 -7.56 17.51 24.32
C GLU A 168 -7.39 19.01 24.16
N ARG A 169 -8.48 19.75 24.34
CA ARG A 169 -8.43 21.22 24.32
C ARG A 169 -7.66 21.71 25.54
N PRO A 170 -6.71 22.65 25.39
CA PRO A 170 -6.02 23.23 26.52
C PRO A 170 -6.99 23.93 27.50
N ASP A 171 -6.75 23.78 28.79
CA ASP A 171 -7.56 24.43 29.85
C ASP A 171 -7.39 25.95 29.85
N GLU A 172 -6.20 26.42 29.45
CA GLU A 172 -5.86 27.83 29.39
C GLU A 172 -5.60 28.31 27.97
N LYS A 173 -6.12 29.52 27.64
CA LYS A 173 -5.88 30.12 26.32
C LYS A 173 -4.40 30.45 26.15
N GLY A 174 -3.78 29.87 25.12
CA GLY A 174 -2.37 30.02 24.83
C GLY A 174 -1.49 28.83 25.27
N GLU A 175 -2.02 27.88 26.00
CA GLU A 175 -1.35 26.62 26.30
C GLU A 175 -1.54 25.60 25.12
N TYR A 176 -0.71 25.71 24.13
CA TYR A 176 -0.78 24.82 22.95
C TYR A 176 0.01 23.51 23.11
N ALA A 177 0.18 23.04 24.33
CA ALA A 177 0.78 21.72 24.55
C ALA A 177 -0.11 20.65 23.93
N GLN A 178 0.47 19.88 23.01
CA GLN A 178 -0.22 18.77 22.34
C GLN A 178 -0.42 17.61 23.31
N LYS A 179 -1.34 17.79 24.26
CA LYS A 179 -1.73 16.74 25.19
C LYS A 179 -2.88 15.95 24.59
N TYR A 180 -2.71 14.66 24.46
CA TYR A 180 -3.83 13.77 24.21
C TYR A 180 -3.82 12.62 25.21
N ILE A 181 -4.99 12.33 25.72
CA ILE A 181 -5.24 11.16 26.54
C ILE A 181 -5.87 10.13 25.61
N VAL A 182 -5.09 9.18 25.13
CA VAL A 182 -5.67 8.04 24.46
C VAL A 182 -6.24 7.15 25.56
N ASN A 183 -7.56 6.96 25.53
CA ASN A 183 -8.20 6.00 26.41
C ASN A 183 -7.84 4.62 25.89
N ARG A 184 -6.63 4.15 26.22
CA ARG A 184 -6.12 2.85 25.78
C ARG A 184 -6.99 1.76 26.38
N PRO A 185 -7.74 1.03 25.56
CA PRO A 185 -8.33 -0.19 26.06
C PRO A 185 -7.20 -1.12 26.49
N LYS A 186 -7.41 -1.78 27.60
CA LYS A 186 -6.45 -2.78 28.07
C LYS A 186 -6.31 -3.86 26.99
N SER A 187 -5.11 -4.03 26.45
CA SER A 187 -4.81 -5.15 25.57
C SER A 187 -5.26 -6.46 26.23
N ARG A 188 -5.97 -7.29 25.47
CA ARG A 188 -6.37 -8.63 25.92
C ARG A 188 -5.19 -9.60 25.90
N ILE A 189 -4.09 -9.21 25.24
CA ILE A 189 -2.84 -9.98 25.21
C ILE A 189 -2.06 -9.63 26.48
N PRO A 190 -1.70 -10.61 27.32
CA PRO A 190 -0.84 -10.37 28.47
C PRO A 190 0.44 -9.64 28.05
N LYS A 191 0.88 -8.68 28.85
CA LYS A 191 2.04 -7.82 28.51
C LYS A 191 3.30 -8.64 28.22
N GLU A 192 3.44 -9.81 28.84
CA GLU A 192 4.55 -10.75 28.63
C GLU A 192 4.52 -11.44 27.27
N LEU A 193 3.36 -11.45 26.60
CA LEU A 193 3.15 -12.05 25.27
C LEU A 193 3.07 -10.98 24.16
N GLN A 194 3.17 -9.70 24.51
CA GLN A 194 3.23 -8.64 23.51
C GLN A 194 4.63 -8.64 22.87
N GLU A 195 4.67 -8.72 21.56
CA GLU A 195 5.92 -8.63 20.83
C GLU A 195 6.45 -7.20 20.93
N ARG A 196 7.60 -7.03 21.64
CA ARG A 196 8.24 -5.72 21.79
C ARG A 196 8.84 -5.19 20.49
N LEU A 197 9.19 -6.11 19.60
CA LEU A 197 9.71 -5.78 18.27
C LEU A 197 9.04 -6.68 17.25
N ARG A 198 8.45 -6.11 16.23
CA ARG A 198 7.88 -6.81 15.07
C ARG A 198 8.70 -6.44 13.84
N VAL A 199 9.22 -7.44 13.15
CA VAL A 199 9.92 -7.25 11.87
C VAL A 199 9.21 -8.04 10.78
N THR A 200 8.85 -7.35 9.70
CA THR A 200 8.23 -7.96 8.53
C THR A 200 9.16 -7.87 7.34
N PHE A 201 9.32 -8.96 6.59
CA PHE A 201 10.20 -9.04 5.44
C PHE A 201 9.41 -9.10 4.15
N TYR A 202 9.89 -8.37 3.14
CA TYR A 202 9.27 -8.22 1.83
C TYR A 202 10.30 -8.53 0.74
N PRO A 203 10.42 -9.79 0.28
CA PRO A 203 11.26 -10.12 -0.86
C PRO A 203 10.77 -9.38 -2.10
N GLU A 204 11.70 -8.86 -2.90
CA GLU A 204 11.39 -8.27 -4.20
C GLU A 204 10.78 -9.35 -5.12
N GLY A 205 9.64 -9.04 -5.76
CA GLY A 205 8.84 -10.02 -6.50
C GLY A 205 7.94 -10.90 -5.62
N GLY A 206 7.96 -10.72 -4.29
CA GLY A 206 7.06 -11.40 -3.34
C GLY A 206 7.57 -12.73 -2.78
N HIS A 207 8.61 -13.34 -3.38
CA HIS A 207 9.06 -14.69 -3.04
C HIS A 207 10.59 -14.80 -2.94
N LEU A 208 11.07 -15.71 -2.09
CA LEU A 208 12.48 -16.14 -2.06
C LEU A 208 12.63 -17.41 -2.89
N ILE A 209 13.25 -17.31 -4.05
CA ILE A 209 13.41 -18.44 -4.97
C ILE A 209 14.77 -19.10 -4.79
N ALA A 210 14.78 -20.40 -4.58
CA ALA A 210 15.97 -21.23 -4.36
C ALA A 210 17.04 -21.02 -5.45
N GLY A 211 18.30 -20.87 -5.06
CA GLY A 211 19.45 -20.75 -5.99
C GLY A 211 19.47 -19.44 -6.78
N THR A 212 18.73 -18.41 -6.33
CA THR A 212 18.73 -17.08 -6.95
C THR A 212 19.24 -16.01 -6.01
N LYS A 213 19.51 -14.82 -6.53
CA LYS A 213 19.80 -13.63 -5.75
C LYS A 213 18.50 -12.90 -5.48
N ALA A 214 18.27 -12.48 -4.23
CA ALA A 214 17.08 -11.74 -3.84
C ALA A 214 17.43 -10.47 -3.08
N THR A 215 16.71 -9.38 -3.35
CA THR A 215 16.64 -8.19 -2.52
C THR A 215 15.46 -8.33 -1.57
N VAL A 216 15.68 -8.11 -0.28
CA VAL A 216 14.65 -8.19 0.75
C VAL A 216 14.56 -6.85 1.45
N ALA A 217 13.42 -6.22 1.39
CA ALA A 217 13.11 -5.08 2.25
C ALA A 217 12.53 -5.58 3.57
N PHE A 218 12.71 -4.79 4.64
CA PHE A 218 12.10 -5.08 5.94
C PHE A 218 11.58 -3.80 6.60
N GLU A 219 10.59 -3.96 7.46
CA GLU A 219 10.02 -2.91 8.31
C GLU A 219 10.02 -3.36 9.76
N ALA A 220 10.49 -2.50 10.65
CA ALA A 220 10.57 -2.73 12.08
C ALA A 220 9.64 -1.80 12.84
N LEU A 221 8.79 -2.38 13.69
CA LEU A 221 7.83 -1.68 14.51
C LEU A 221 7.97 -2.15 15.96
N ASP A 222 7.79 -1.24 16.90
CA ASP A 222 7.70 -1.58 18.33
C ASP A 222 6.34 -2.15 18.72
N GLU A 223 6.13 -2.37 20.04
CA GLU A 223 4.88 -2.87 20.61
C GLU A 223 3.69 -1.91 20.40
N GLU A 224 3.97 -0.62 20.16
CA GLU A 224 2.97 0.43 19.90
C GLU A 224 2.70 0.63 18.39
N GLY A 225 3.42 -0.11 17.52
CA GLY A 225 3.35 0.02 16.07
C GLY A 225 4.06 1.25 15.54
N GLN A 226 4.97 1.87 16.34
CA GLN A 226 5.84 2.93 15.89
C GLN A 226 7.05 2.36 15.17
N GLN A 227 7.50 3.08 14.15
CA GLN A 227 8.70 2.72 13.42
C GLN A 227 9.93 2.90 14.31
N VAL A 228 10.79 1.89 14.35
CA VAL A 228 12.00 1.90 15.19
C VAL A 228 13.24 1.56 14.38
N ASP A 229 14.35 2.19 14.75
CA ASP A 229 15.64 1.90 14.14
C ASP A 229 16.29 0.70 14.82
N ILE A 230 16.68 -0.29 14.00
CA ILE A 230 17.31 -1.52 14.44
C ILE A 230 18.56 -1.85 13.62
N LYS A 231 19.47 -2.59 14.23
CA LYS A 231 20.67 -3.14 13.58
C LYS A 231 20.77 -4.62 13.88
N GLY A 232 21.31 -5.38 12.94
CA GLY A 232 21.43 -6.80 13.14
C GLY A 232 22.15 -7.52 12.01
N THR A 233 21.85 -8.78 11.86
CA THR A 233 22.41 -9.63 10.82
C THR A 233 21.32 -10.43 10.14
N ALA A 234 21.42 -10.63 8.84
CA ALA A 234 20.59 -11.57 8.08
C ALA A 234 21.47 -12.34 7.09
N ALA A 235 21.33 -13.67 7.09
CA ALA A 235 22.13 -14.55 6.24
C ALA A 235 23.65 -14.25 6.30
N GLY A 236 24.18 -13.92 7.49
CA GLY A 236 25.60 -13.60 7.71
C GLY A 236 26.04 -12.21 7.29
N LYS A 237 25.14 -11.34 6.84
CA LYS A 237 25.42 -9.94 6.46
C LYS A 237 24.89 -8.99 7.53
N THR A 238 25.66 -7.96 7.84
CA THR A 238 25.19 -6.85 8.70
C THR A 238 24.15 -6.03 7.96
N ILE A 239 23.02 -5.76 8.62
CA ILE A 239 21.90 -4.99 8.10
C ILE A 239 21.42 -3.98 9.16
N ALA A 240 20.83 -2.89 8.70
CA ALA A 240 20.24 -1.86 9.55
C ALA A 240 19.06 -1.19 8.84
N THR A 241 18.23 -0.52 9.61
CA THR A 241 17.24 0.41 9.07
C THR A 241 17.94 1.60 8.40
N GLU A 242 17.39 2.07 7.30
CA GLU A 242 17.89 3.18 6.50
C GLU A 242 17.00 4.43 6.64
N HIS A 243 15.69 4.22 6.82
CA HIS A 243 14.71 5.30 6.92
C HIS A 243 13.43 4.82 7.61
N GLU A 244 13.01 5.52 8.65
CA GLU A 244 11.73 5.30 9.35
C GLU A 244 11.43 3.82 9.63
N GLY A 245 12.33 3.13 10.32
CA GLY A 245 12.17 1.72 10.66
C GLY A 245 12.29 0.75 9.47
N ARG A 246 12.66 1.22 8.28
CA ARG A 246 12.77 0.41 7.08
C ARG A 246 14.20 0.27 6.63
N GLY A 247 14.52 -0.91 6.11
CA GLY A 247 15.82 -1.21 5.53
C GLY A 247 15.71 -2.26 4.42
N ARG A 248 16.82 -2.53 3.77
CA ARG A 248 16.92 -3.56 2.73
C ARG A 248 18.28 -4.24 2.74
N PHE A 249 18.31 -5.44 2.23
CA PHE A 249 19.54 -6.19 2.05
C PHE A 249 19.40 -7.17 0.89
N THR A 250 20.54 -7.64 0.38
CA THR A 250 20.58 -8.61 -0.71
C THR A 250 21.21 -9.90 -0.21
N ILE A 251 20.60 -11.03 -0.57
CA ILE A 251 21.07 -12.38 -0.21
C ILE A 251 21.15 -13.28 -1.42
N ASP A 252 22.05 -14.25 -1.35
CA ASP A 252 22.02 -15.41 -2.23
C ASP A 252 21.16 -16.48 -1.55
N VAL A 253 20.03 -16.80 -2.17
CA VAL A 253 19.05 -17.73 -1.59
C VAL A 253 19.55 -19.15 -1.75
N PRO A 254 19.78 -19.91 -0.68
CA PRO A 254 20.23 -21.30 -0.78
C PRO A 254 19.13 -22.19 -1.40
N ASP A 255 19.53 -23.35 -1.91
CA ASP A 255 18.57 -24.29 -2.52
C ASP A 255 17.56 -24.85 -1.50
N ASN A 256 17.91 -24.85 -0.23
CA ASN A 256 17.04 -25.31 0.85
C ASN A 256 17.47 -24.68 2.19
N GLY A 257 16.64 -24.85 3.21
CA GLY A 257 16.91 -24.37 4.57
C GLY A 257 15.98 -23.25 5.03
N ASN A 258 16.24 -22.76 6.22
CA ASN A 258 15.53 -21.62 6.81
C ASN A 258 16.52 -20.47 7.00
N LEU A 259 16.19 -19.34 6.46
CA LEU A 259 16.92 -18.10 6.66
C LEU A 259 16.43 -17.39 7.92
N LYS A 260 17.36 -16.84 8.67
CA LYS A 260 17.07 -16.07 9.88
C LYS A 260 17.74 -14.70 9.83
N ALA A 261 17.11 -13.76 10.50
CA ALA A 261 17.69 -12.48 10.84
C ALA A 261 17.66 -12.30 12.36
N THR A 262 18.72 -11.73 12.92
CA THR A 262 18.82 -11.38 14.33
C THR A 262 19.03 -9.90 14.44
N PHE A 263 18.19 -9.20 15.20
CA PHE A 263 18.28 -7.76 15.40
C PHE A 263 18.49 -7.41 16.85
N LEU A 264 19.26 -6.36 17.08
CA LEU A 264 19.43 -5.75 18.40
C LEU A 264 18.43 -4.60 18.55
N PHE A 265 17.59 -4.68 19.59
CA PHE A 265 16.65 -3.62 19.96
C PHE A 265 16.64 -3.48 21.49
N GLU A 266 16.80 -2.26 22.00
CA GLU A 266 16.87 -1.96 23.46
C GLU A 266 17.85 -2.86 24.25
N GLY A 267 19.00 -3.16 23.63
CA GLY A 267 20.04 -3.99 24.26
C GLY A 267 19.77 -5.49 24.30
N LYS A 268 18.72 -5.96 23.65
CA LYS A 268 18.34 -7.37 23.56
C LYS A 268 18.33 -7.84 22.11
N GLU A 269 18.73 -9.07 21.88
CA GLU A 269 18.65 -9.72 20.56
C GLU A 269 17.30 -10.39 20.36
N TYR A 270 16.77 -10.25 19.13
CA TYR A 270 15.52 -10.84 18.66
C TYR A 270 15.74 -11.57 17.35
N ASP A 271 15.34 -12.83 17.33
CA ASP A 271 15.43 -13.68 16.14
C ASP A 271 14.13 -13.69 15.34
N PHE A 272 14.25 -13.50 14.04
CA PHE A 272 13.13 -13.54 13.11
C PHE A 272 13.41 -14.53 11.98
N LYS A 273 12.38 -15.25 11.57
CA LYS A 273 12.43 -16.12 10.40
C LYS A 273 12.10 -15.31 9.15
N LEU A 274 12.94 -15.42 8.12
CA LEU A 274 12.65 -14.89 6.80
C LEU A 274 11.53 -15.71 6.13
N PRO A 275 10.89 -15.18 5.08
CA PRO A 275 9.93 -15.94 4.27
C PRO A 275 10.50 -17.28 3.81
N ASN A 276 9.65 -18.25 3.61
CA ASN A 276 10.05 -19.58 3.16
C ASN A 276 10.69 -19.53 1.76
N ILE A 277 11.67 -20.40 1.55
CA ILE A 277 12.31 -20.58 0.25
C ILE A 277 11.41 -21.45 -0.62
N GLU A 278 11.11 -20.97 -1.82
CA GLU A 278 10.34 -21.69 -2.82
C GLU A 278 11.29 -22.29 -3.86
N ARG A 279 11.06 -23.55 -4.23
CA ARG A 279 11.91 -24.28 -5.20
C ARG A 279 11.68 -23.84 -6.64
N PHE A 280 10.47 -23.40 -6.94
CA PHE A 280 10.03 -23.00 -8.27
C PHE A 280 9.36 -21.64 -8.19
N GLY A 281 9.42 -20.86 -9.25
CA GLY A 281 8.84 -19.53 -9.31
C GLY A 281 9.75 -18.54 -10.01
N CYS A 282 9.44 -17.26 -9.91
CA CYS A 282 10.17 -16.17 -10.53
C CYS A 282 10.85 -15.29 -9.47
N ALA A 283 12.16 -15.22 -9.49
CA ALA A 283 12.90 -14.15 -8.82
C ALA A 283 12.92 -12.94 -9.75
N LEU A 284 12.45 -11.82 -9.26
CA LEU A 284 12.36 -10.55 -9.96
C LEU A 284 13.32 -9.54 -9.30
N HIS A 285 14.13 -8.89 -10.10
CA HIS A 285 14.90 -7.73 -9.71
C HIS A 285 14.64 -6.60 -10.68
N LEU A 286 14.15 -5.47 -10.17
CA LEU A 286 13.85 -4.28 -10.97
C LEU A 286 14.92 -3.22 -10.74
N THR A 287 15.64 -2.86 -11.80
CA THR A 287 16.47 -1.67 -11.84
C THR A 287 15.77 -0.57 -12.60
N ASP A 288 15.72 0.63 -12.06
CA ASP A 288 15.07 1.72 -12.75
C ASP A 288 15.92 3.01 -12.75
N ASP A 289 15.85 3.72 -13.86
CA ASP A 289 16.37 5.05 -14.04
C ASP A 289 15.26 6.04 -14.38
N LYS A 290 15.60 7.23 -14.87
CA LYS A 290 14.61 8.26 -15.24
C LYS A 290 13.76 7.86 -16.44
N GLN A 291 14.24 7.04 -17.35
CA GLN A 291 13.61 6.74 -18.63
C GLN A 291 13.11 5.30 -18.74
N LYS A 292 13.77 4.38 -18.09
CA LYS A 292 13.52 2.94 -18.24
C LYS A 292 13.45 2.25 -16.90
N ALA A 293 12.62 1.22 -16.84
CA ALA A 293 12.67 0.19 -15.81
C ALA A 293 13.04 -1.13 -16.48
N VAL A 294 14.01 -1.84 -15.92
CA VAL A 294 14.50 -3.11 -16.47
C VAL A 294 14.24 -4.20 -15.45
N ALA A 295 13.37 -5.14 -15.82
CA ALA A 295 13.05 -6.31 -15.03
C ALA A 295 14.01 -7.45 -15.40
N GLN A 296 14.87 -7.82 -14.46
CA GLN A 296 15.71 -8.99 -14.55
C GLN A 296 14.99 -10.15 -13.88
N LEU A 297 14.70 -11.19 -14.65
CA LEU A 297 13.89 -12.33 -14.25
C LEU A 297 14.73 -13.59 -14.21
N HIS A 298 14.56 -14.40 -13.16
CA HIS A 298 15.12 -15.74 -13.09
C HIS A 298 14.02 -16.73 -12.67
N ILE A 299 13.56 -17.52 -13.62
CA ILE A 299 12.45 -18.46 -13.46
C ILE A 299 13.01 -19.86 -13.21
N ARG A 300 12.86 -20.34 -11.98
CA ARG A 300 13.23 -21.72 -11.60
C ARG A 300 12.10 -22.66 -11.99
N GLY A 301 12.44 -23.71 -12.78
CA GLY A 301 11.46 -24.63 -13.35
C GLY A 301 10.75 -24.08 -14.60
N ALA A 302 11.42 -23.14 -15.31
CA ALA A 302 10.89 -22.56 -16.53
C ALA A 302 10.57 -23.58 -17.60
N GLN A 303 9.44 -23.40 -18.29
CA GLN A 303 9.11 -24.06 -19.55
C GLN A 303 9.81 -23.29 -20.68
N LEU A 304 10.98 -23.74 -21.10
CA LEU A 304 11.86 -22.98 -22.01
C LEU A 304 11.26 -22.72 -23.41
N ASN A 305 10.27 -23.50 -23.83
CA ASN A 305 9.60 -23.33 -25.12
C ASN A 305 8.24 -22.62 -25.03
N ALA A 306 7.89 -22.14 -23.85
CA ALA A 306 6.63 -21.43 -23.61
C ALA A 306 6.83 -19.93 -23.51
N ASP A 307 5.83 -19.17 -23.91
CA ASP A 307 5.80 -17.73 -23.73
C ASP A 307 5.33 -17.39 -22.32
N TYR A 308 6.02 -16.48 -21.69
CA TYR A 308 5.68 -15.76 -20.46
C TYR A 308 5.28 -14.33 -20.82
N ALA A 309 4.72 -13.60 -19.90
CA ALA A 309 4.44 -12.18 -20.11
C ALA A 309 4.82 -11.31 -18.92
N VAL A 310 5.12 -10.06 -19.20
CA VAL A 310 5.14 -8.97 -18.24
C VAL A 310 3.99 -8.03 -18.58
N ALA A 311 3.11 -7.79 -17.62
CA ALA A 311 2.06 -6.76 -17.71
C ALA A 311 2.43 -5.59 -16.81
N VAL A 312 2.31 -4.37 -17.33
CA VAL A 312 2.47 -3.14 -16.55
C VAL A 312 1.11 -2.48 -16.41
N LEU A 313 0.65 -2.33 -15.18
CA LEU A 313 -0.61 -1.71 -14.84
C LEU A 313 -0.38 -0.37 -14.13
N SER A 314 -1.13 0.64 -14.52
CA SER A 314 -1.21 1.88 -13.75
C SER A 314 -2.65 2.05 -13.27
N GLN A 315 -2.84 2.05 -11.94
CA GLN A 315 -4.15 2.16 -11.31
C GLN A 315 -5.20 1.15 -11.87
N GLY A 316 -4.74 -0.09 -12.13
CA GLY A 316 -5.58 -1.17 -12.64
C GLY A 316 -5.82 -1.17 -14.16
N VAL A 317 -5.29 -0.19 -14.88
CA VAL A 317 -5.38 -0.10 -16.35
C VAL A 317 -4.09 -0.59 -16.98
N LEU A 318 -4.20 -1.50 -17.95
CA LEU A 318 -3.06 -2.01 -18.71
C LEU A 318 -2.40 -0.88 -19.50
N LYS A 319 -1.10 -0.75 -19.35
CA LYS A 319 -0.27 0.24 -20.06
C LYS A 319 0.74 -0.41 -20.99
N ASP A 320 1.22 -1.59 -20.62
CA ASP A 320 2.17 -2.35 -21.44
C ASP A 320 1.98 -3.85 -21.21
N PHE A 321 2.14 -4.65 -22.25
CA PHE A 321 2.07 -6.11 -22.20
C PHE A 321 3.11 -6.71 -23.13
N GLN A 322 4.19 -7.24 -22.56
CA GLN A 322 5.30 -7.81 -23.32
C GLN A 322 5.42 -9.30 -23.10
N ARG A 323 5.51 -10.07 -24.19
CA ARG A 323 5.80 -11.50 -24.12
C ARG A 323 7.30 -11.74 -24.21
N PHE A 324 7.76 -12.73 -23.50
CA PHE A 324 9.16 -13.12 -23.52
C PHE A 324 9.31 -14.63 -23.35
N ARG A 325 10.48 -15.15 -23.71
CA ARG A 325 10.90 -16.53 -23.44
C ARG A 325 12.18 -16.50 -22.61
N PRO A 326 12.24 -17.26 -21.52
CA PRO A 326 13.48 -17.39 -20.77
C PRO A 326 14.54 -18.14 -21.57
N ASP A 327 15.79 -17.84 -21.31
CA ASP A 327 16.94 -18.60 -21.87
C ASP A 327 17.06 -20.01 -21.26
N SER A 328 18.07 -20.76 -21.68
CA SER A 328 18.32 -22.13 -21.19
C SER A 328 18.60 -22.23 -19.70
N LYS A 329 18.90 -21.09 -19.04
CA LYS A 329 19.10 -20.98 -17.59
C LYS A 329 17.87 -20.48 -16.86
N GLY A 330 16.75 -20.23 -17.57
CA GLY A 330 15.55 -19.64 -17.00
C GLY A 330 15.62 -18.14 -16.81
N GLN A 331 16.57 -17.43 -17.44
CA GLN A 331 16.77 -15.99 -17.29
C GLN A 331 16.13 -15.23 -18.45
N ALA A 332 15.61 -14.04 -18.14
CA ALA A 332 15.11 -13.09 -19.13
C ALA A 332 15.28 -11.65 -18.61
N GLU A 333 15.30 -10.72 -19.54
CA GLU A 333 15.32 -9.29 -19.27
C GLU A 333 14.21 -8.62 -20.08
N VAL A 334 13.37 -7.82 -19.41
CA VAL A 334 12.27 -7.06 -20.03
C VAL A 334 12.46 -5.61 -19.71
N THR A 335 12.49 -4.75 -20.73
CA THR A 335 12.64 -3.30 -20.58
C THR A 335 11.30 -2.61 -20.75
N ILE A 336 10.95 -1.79 -19.80
CA ILE A 336 9.74 -0.96 -19.78
C ILE A 336 10.14 0.50 -20.05
N ASN A 337 9.52 1.14 -21.04
CA ASN A 337 9.72 2.55 -21.33
C ASN A 337 8.84 3.39 -20.38
N LYS A 338 9.46 4.07 -19.43
CA LYS A 338 8.73 4.90 -18.45
C LYS A 338 8.10 6.14 -19.08
N GLY A 339 8.62 6.60 -20.23
CA GLY A 339 8.06 7.75 -20.96
C GLY A 339 6.66 7.52 -21.52
N GLU A 340 6.24 6.26 -21.68
CA GLU A 340 4.91 5.87 -22.15
C GLU A 340 3.90 5.64 -21.01
N LEU A 341 4.38 5.73 -19.75
CA LEU A 341 3.56 5.50 -18.57
C LEU A 341 3.15 6.84 -17.94
N PRO A 342 1.95 6.93 -17.33
CA PRO A 342 1.59 8.11 -16.55
C PRO A 342 2.46 8.22 -15.30
N SER A 343 2.66 9.46 -14.80
CA SER A 343 3.29 9.67 -13.50
C SER A 343 2.48 9.02 -12.38
N GLY A 344 3.16 8.40 -11.44
CA GLY A 344 2.55 7.71 -10.32
C GLY A 344 3.09 6.31 -10.11
N VAL A 345 2.37 5.50 -9.35
CA VAL A 345 2.74 4.11 -9.07
C VAL A 345 2.21 3.20 -10.17
N SER A 346 3.11 2.47 -10.79
CA SER A 346 2.82 1.38 -11.70
C SER A 346 3.16 0.03 -11.07
N ASP A 347 2.45 -1.01 -11.46
CA ASP A 347 2.62 -2.38 -11.00
C ASP A 347 3.10 -3.24 -12.16
N LEU A 348 4.27 -3.86 -12.03
CA LEU A 348 4.83 -4.82 -12.96
C LEU A 348 4.50 -6.22 -12.46
N ILE A 349 3.84 -7.01 -13.30
CA ILE A 349 3.40 -8.36 -12.98
C ILE A 349 4.00 -9.34 -13.99
N VAL A 350 4.69 -10.36 -13.49
CA VAL A 350 5.19 -11.47 -14.31
C VAL A 350 4.15 -12.58 -14.33
N ILE A 351 3.81 -13.05 -15.53
CA ILE A 351 2.72 -14.02 -15.78
C ILE A 351 3.30 -15.25 -16.45
N ASP A 352 2.93 -16.44 -15.95
CA ASP A 352 3.34 -17.72 -16.49
C ASP A 352 2.55 -18.12 -17.76
N PRO A 353 2.93 -19.18 -18.48
CA PRO A 353 2.21 -19.67 -19.67
C PRO A 353 0.77 -20.08 -19.40
N GLU A 354 0.44 -20.44 -18.17
CA GLU A 354 -0.90 -20.79 -17.71
C GLU A 354 -1.76 -19.57 -17.37
N GLY A 355 -1.15 -18.37 -17.39
CA GLY A 355 -1.81 -17.11 -17.09
C GLY A 355 -1.87 -16.79 -15.60
N GLN A 356 -1.01 -17.42 -14.79
CA GLN A 356 -0.95 -17.14 -13.35
C GLN A 356 0.15 -16.10 -13.04
N PRO A 357 -0.09 -15.17 -12.12
CA PRO A 357 0.93 -14.24 -11.69
C PRO A 357 2.00 -14.97 -10.85
N MET A 358 3.27 -14.79 -11.22
CA MET A 358 4.42 -15.41 -10.57
C MET A 358 5.14 -14.46 -9.63
N ALA A 359 5.25 -13.19 -9.99
CA ALA A 359 5.92 -12.14 -9.22
C ALA A 359 5.32 -10.80 -9.57
N ASP A 360 5.39 -9.85 -8.65
CA ASP A 360 4.92 -8.49 -8.85
C ASP A 360 5.85 -7.47 -8.17
N ARG A 361 5.93 -6.28 -8.74
CA ARG A 361 6.76 -5.19 -8.22
C ARG A 361 6.17 -3.83 -8.55
N LEU A 362 5.88 -3.05 -7.50
CA LEU A 362 5.53 -1.66 -7.67
C LEU A 362 6.77 -0.82 -7.96
N PHE A 363 6.66 0.12 -8.89
CA PHE A 363 7.67 1.12 -9.16
C PHE A 363 7.04 2.50 -9.42
N PHE A 364 7.83 3.55 -9.27
CA PHE A 364 7.34 4.91 -9.43
C PHE A 364 7.80 5.53 -10.75
N VAL A 365 6.86 6.15 -11.45
CA VAL A 365 7.10 6.88 -12.69
C VAL A 365 6.98 8.38 -12.41
N ARG A 366 7.92 9.17 -12.94
CA ARG A 366 7.92 10.63 -12.82
C ARG A 366 8.21 11.27 -14.17
N ASN A 367 7.17 11.56 -14.91
CA ASN A 367 7.25 12.15 -16.25
C ASN A 367 6.94 13.65 -16.29
N PHE A 368 6.65 14.27 -15.13
CA PHE A 368 6.30 15.70 -15.02
C PHE A 368 5.09 16.08 -15.90
N ASP A 369 4.17 15.14 -16.11
CA ASP A 369 2.93 15.28 -16.87
C ASP A 369 1.77 15.89 -16.05
N TYR A 370 2.09 16.51 -14.93
CA TYR A 370 1.16 17.23 -14.08
C TYR A 370 1.39 18.74 -14.19
N GLU A 371 0.30 19.49 -14.20
CA GLU A 371 0.38 20.95 -14.14
C GLU A 371 0.82 21.42 -12.75
N GLN A 372 1.92 22.19 -12.72
CA GLN A 372 2.29 22.94 -11.52
C GLN A 372 1.45 24.20 -11.43
N GLN A 373 0.49 24.23 -10.52
CA GLN A 373 -0.23 25.46 -10.20
C GLN A 373 0.59 26.28 -9.22
N LEU A 374 0.99 27.47 -9.63
CA LEU A 374 1.57 28.48 -8.74
C LEU A 374 0.41 29.08 -7.89
N ILE A 375 0.37 28.70 -6.64
CA ILE A 375 -0.55 29.32 -5.68
C ILE A 375 0.16 30.51 -5.08
N THR A 376 -0.32 31.72 -5.40
CA THR A 376 0.14 32.93 -4.75
C THR A 376 -0.86 33.31 -3.66
N VAL A 377 -0.38 33.34 -2.42
CA VAL A 377 -1.16 33.80 -1.28
C VAL A 377 -0.73 35.24 -0.98
N SER A 378 -1.66 36.16 -1.08
CA SER A 378 -1.47 37.53 -0.58
C SER A 378 -2.25 37.67 0.73
N ALA A 379 -1.57 38.10 1.78
CA ALA A 379 -2.21 38.47 3.05
C ALA A 379 -2.04 39.99 3.26
N ASP A 380 -3.11 40.64 3.58
CA ASP A 380 -3.08 42.10 3.88
C ASP A 380 -2.37 42.40 5.20
N SER A 381 -2.37 41.46 6.11
CA SER A 381 -1.56 41.51 7.33
C SER A 381 -1.24 40.10 7.82
N ILE A 382 -0.05 39.94 8.42
CA ILE A 382 0.30 38.77 9.21
C ILE A 382 0.32 39.23 10.66
N ASP A 383 -0.70 38.84 11.41
CA ASP A 383 -0.73 39.12 12.86
C ASP A 383 -0.05 37.94 13.58
N TYR A 384 1.13 38.20 14.10
CA TYR A 384 1.87 37.32 14.99
C TYR A 384 1.70 37.71 16.45
N SER A 385 0.57 38.25 16.84
CA SER A 385 0.34 38.58 18.23
C SER A 385 0.44 37.28 19.07
N PRO A 386 1.35 37.22 20.05
CA PRO A 386 1.53 36.05 20.91
C PRO A 386 0.33 35.80 21.82
#